data_996b8ef0af176f92164ff2c68ca94746
#
_entry.id   996b8ef0af176f92164ff2c68ca94746
#
_cell.length_a   1.000
_cell.length_b   1.000
_cell.length_c   1.000
_cell.angle_alpha   90.00
_cell.angle_beta   90.00
_cell.angle_gamma   90.00
#
_symmetry.space_group_name_H-M   'P 1'
#
loop_
_entity.id
_entity.type
_entity.pdbx_description
1 polymer ?
#
loop_
_entity_poly.entity_id
_entity_poly.type
_entity_poly.pdbx_seq_one_letter_code
_entity_poly.pdbx_strand_id
1 'polypeptide(L)'
;RHILLTLLALCAFATAAQAQLVFTPDTWDFGTIRETDGRVSHTFTGENRGNTPVVILDVVTTCGCTVPQFTKRPIRPGEKTTVKVTFDPANRPGAFTKELGVYSSERKKVATLTIRGNVTPRMKSTEELYPVDAGGGLRLSTTLNAFSYIRPGQQVQSAIGYANTSGKTIRLELRPLESSGLLTVTAPREIAPGEQGSINVAYLIPETDPRYGTLRDALEVRVDGRTNGTAIVTHGIGIDRAEAGTGGQNAPKAQIIENIIKFGPVKHGAPRQERTFTLSNTGSAELVVRAVETNGRIATTLVPGQRIPAGSSFTARVSVDPGEQD
;
A
#
# COMPACT_ATOMS: atom_id res chain seq x y z
N ARG A 1 56.05 28.17 36.13
CA ARG A 1 54.93 28.37 37.12
C ARG A 1 53.84 29.30 36.61
N HIS A 2 54.14 30.24 35.68
CA HIS A 2 53.14 31.15 35.11
C HIS A 2 52.35 30.55 33.92
N ILE A 3 52.89 29.54 33.21
CA ILE A 3 52.25 28.87 32.10
C ILE A 3 51.12 27.92 32.58
N LEU A 4 51.27 27.35 33.78
CA LEU A 4 50.27 26.45 34.38
C LEU A 4 49.05 27.19 34.90
N LEU A 5 49.20 28.44 35.31
CA LEU A 5 48.08 29.29 35.75
C LEU A 5 47.24 29.87 34.60
N THR A 6 47.85 30.08 33.41
CA THR A 6 47.12 30.52 32.21
C THR A 6 46.30 29.38 31.56
N LEU A 7 46.74 28.14 31.64
CA LEU A 7 45.95 26.99 31.16
C LEU A 7 44.74 26.71 32.07
N LEU A 8 44.82 26.99 33.37
CA LEU A 8 43.68 26.77 34.29
C LEU A 8 42.58 27.84 34.16
N ALA A 9 42.93 29.04 33.69
CA ALA A 9 41.96 30.11 33.45
C ALA A 9 41.19 29.97 32.13
N LEU A 10 41.68 29.16 31.17
CA LEU A 10 41.03 28.95 29.88
C LEU A 10 39.96 27.82 29.89
N CYS A 11 39.92 26.99 30.95
CA CYS A 11 38.94 25.93 31.09
C CYS A 11 37.63 26.34 31.79
N ALA A 12 37.46 27.58 32.21
CA ALA A 12 36.29 28.02 33.00
C ALA A 12 35.15 28.64 32.19
N PHE A 13 35.25 28.69 30.85
CA PHE A 13 34.13 29.18 29.99
C PHE A 13 33.56 28.09 29.05
N ALA A 14 33.34 26.90 29.57
CA ALA A 14 32.37 26.02 28.97
C ALA A 14 30.97 26.57 29.34
N THR A 15 30.47 27.56 28.62
CA THR A 15 29.08 27.97 28.69
C THR A 15 28.26 26.79 28.17
N ALA A 16 27.66 26.01 29.10
CA ALA A 16 26.65 25.05 28.75
C ALA A 16 25.60 25.82 27.92
N ALA A 17 25.43 25.45 26.66
CA ALA A 17 24.34 25.96 25.83
C ALA A 17 23.03 25.50 26.45
N GLN A 18 22.48 26.29 27.36
CA GLN A 18 21.18 26.01 27.97
C GLN A 18 20.12 26.21 26.89
N ALA A 19 19.21 25.26 26.80
CA ALA A 19 18.05 25.38 25.93
C ALA A 19 17.32 26.68 26.29
N GLN A 20 17.19 27.59 25.33
CA GLN A 20 16.63 28.92 25.55
C GLN A 20 15.16 28.87 25.93
N LEU A 21 14.39 27.94 25.36
CA LEU A 21 12.99 27.71 25.68
C LEU A 21 12.82 26.34 26.32
N VAL A 22 12.39 26.30 27.58
CA VAL A 22 12.28 25.07 28.39
C VAL A 22 10.82 24.81 28.70
N PHE A 23 10.33 23.66 28.28
CA PHE A 23 8.99 23.16 28.64
C PHE A 23 9.10 22.16 29.79
N THR A 24 8.21 22.29 30.77
CA THR A 24 8.17 21.39 31.93
C THR A 24 6.72 21.11 32.31
N PRO A 25 6.22 19.87 32.12
CA PRO A 25 6.85 18.76 31.40
C PRO A 25 6.98 19.00 29.90
N ASP A 26 7.94 18.33 29.22
CA ASP A 26 8.08 18.32 27.77
C ASP A 26 7.42 17.10 27.11
N THR A 27 6.98 16.17 27.95
CA THR A 27 6.30 14.92 27.53
C THR A 27 4.96 14.81 28.21
N TRP A 28 3.93 14.46 27.43
CA TRP A 28 2.59 14.19 27.92
C TRP A 28 2.12 12.81 27.50
N ASP A 29 1.61 12.06 28.46
CA ASP A 29 1.01 10.76 28.25
C ASP A 29 -0.52 10.87 28.37
N PHE A 30 -1.22 10.61 27.27
CA PHE A 30 -2.68 10.58 27.26
C PHE A 30 -3.25 9.29 27.90
N GLY A 31 -2.37 8.32 28.23
CA GLY A 31 -2.80 7.02 28.70
C GLY A 31 -3.56 6.24 27.61
N THR A 32 -4.59 5.51 28.03
CA THR A 32 -5.48 4.80 27.12
C THR A 32 -6.66 5.68 26.76
N ILE A 33 -6.81 5.98 25.48
CA ILE A 33 -7.93 6.74 24.90
C ILE A 33 -8.68 5.86 23.89
N ARG A 34 -9.99 6.06 23.74
CA ARG A 34 -10.76 5.30 22.74
C ARG A 34 -10.78 6.06 21.42
N GLU A 35 -10.77 5.32 20.33
CA GLU A 35 -10.89 5.90 18.98
C GLU A 35 -12.15 6.77 18.84
N THR A 36 -13.21 6.45 19.61
CA THR A 36 -14.49 7.17 19.63
C THR A 36 -14.53 8.40 20.51
N ASP A 37 -13.51 8.63 21.35
CA ASP A 37 -13.52 9.77 22.30
C ASP A 37 -13.33 11.12 21.60
N GLY A 38 -13.01 11.09 20.28
CA GLY A 38 -12.74 12.30 19.51
C GLY A 38 -11.33 12.85 19.78
N ARG A 39 -11.11 14.09 19.38
CA ARG A 39 -9.81 14.74 19.51
C ARG A 39 -9.45 15.01 20.96
N VAL A 40 -8.26 14.61 21.38
CA VAL A 40 -7.70 14.91 22.71
C VAL A 40 -6.65 16.01 22.59
N SER A 41 -6.51 16.82 23.64
CA SER A 41 -5.57 17.96 23.63
C SER A 41 -4.80 18.06 24.93
N HIS A 42 -3.55 18.51 24.83
CA HIS A 42 -2.75 18.93 25.97
C HIS A 42 -2.08 20.27 25.69
N THR A 43 -1.89 21.08 26.73
CA THR A 43 -1.21 22.37 26.63
C THR A 43 0.10 22.31 27.42
N PHE A 44 1.21 22.31 26.68
CA PHE A 44 2.54 22.44 27.26
C PHE A 44 2.80 23.88 27.65
N THR A 45 3.38 24.09 28.81
CA THR A 45 3.83 25.41 29.27
C THR A 45 5.35 25.46 29.23
N GLY A 46 5.89 26.42 28.49
CA GLY A 46 7.32 26.68 28.37
C GLY A 46 7.69 28.05 28.98
N GLU A 47 8.96 28.20 29.33
CA GLU A 47 9.55 29.44 29.85
C GLU A 47 10.82 29.75 29.06
N ASN A 48 10.98 31.02 28.69
CA ASN A 48 12.25 31.50 28.15
C ASN A 48 13.27 31.65 29.26
N ARG A 49 14.17 30.71 29.41
CA ARG A 49 15.28 30.74 30.40
C ARG A 49 16.56 31.34 29.84
N GLY A 50 16.53 31.80 28.60
CA GLY A 50 17.63 32.51 27.99
C GLY A 50 17.67 34.01 28.43
N ASN A 51 18.62 34.74 27.86
CA ASN A 51 18.82 36.18 28.13
C ASN A 51 18.34 37.07 26.98
N THR A 52 17.79 36.49 25.90
CA THR A 52 17.27 37.22 24.75
C THR A 52 15.84 36.75 24.45
N PRO A 53 14.99 37.63 23.84
CA PRO A 53 13.65 37.25 23.43
C PRO A 53 13.68 36.12 22.39
N VAL A 54 12.74 35.17 22.48
CA VAL A 54 12.53 34.07 21.51
C VAL A 54 11.17 34.24 20.84
N VAL A 55 11.14 34.03 19.52
CA VAL A 55 9.88 33.92 18.76
C VAL A 55 9.76 32.49 18.26
N ILE A 56 8.64 31.83 18.56
CA ILE A 56 8.33 30.52 17.95
C ILE A 56 7.84 30.80 16.53
N LEU A 57 8.62 30.33 15.56
CA LEU A 57 8.30 30.42 14.15
C LEU A 57 7.30 29.33 13.76
N ASP A 58 7.61 28.09 14.17
CA ASP A 58 6.83 26.91 13.80
C ASP A 58 6.97 25.81 14.85
N VAL A 59 5.96 24.93 14.88
CA VAL A 59 5.96 23.66 15.63
C VAL A 59 5.66 22.55 14.66
N VAL A 60 6.70 21.82 14.26
CA VAL A 60 6.66 20.81 13.21
C VAL A 60 6.31 19.45 13.79
N THR A 61 5.35 18.77 13.18
CA THR A 61 4.93 17.41 13.52
C THR A 61 5.27 16.43 12.40
N THR A 62 5.45 15.16 12.74
CA THR A 62 5.75 14.10 11.75
C THR A 62 4.52 13.57 11.03
N CYS A 63 3.30 13.95 11.42
CA CYS A 63 2.06 13.52 10.79
C CYS A 63 0.95 14.58 10.88
N GLY A 64 0.02 14.54 9.93
CA GLY A 64 -1.18 15.41 9.94
C GLY A 64 -2.22 15.09 11.04
N CYS A 65 -1.96 14.07 11.85
CA CYS A 65 -2.84 13.67 12.96
C CYS A 65 -2.65 14.52 14.24
N THR A 66 -1.63 15.37 14.26
CA THR A 66 -1.26 16.21 15.40
C THR A 66 -1.22 17.66 14.96
N VAL A 67 -2.02 18.50 15.57
CA VAL A 67 -2.14 19.93 15.22
C VAL A 67 -1.67 20.79 16.38
N PRO A 68 -0.55 21.52 16.24
CA PRO A 68 -0.09 22.46 17.24
C PRO A 68 -0.76 23.82 17.09
N GLN A 69 -1.03 24.48 18.21
CA GLN A 69 -1.46 25.89 18.29
C GLN A 69 -0.52 26.63 19.24
N PHE A 70 0.06 27.73 18.81
CA PHE A 70 1.03 28.51 19.57
C PHE A 70 1.01 29.99 19.17
N THR A 71 1.65 30.85 20.00
CA THR A 71 1.73 32.29 19.76
C THR A 71 3.03 32.64 19.06
N LYS A 72 2.97 33.51 18.03
CA LYS A 72 4.14 34.00 17.27
C LYS A 72 4.69 35.36 17.81
N ARG A 73 4.28 35.79 19.02
CA ARG A 73 4.84 36.97 19.64
C ARG A 73 6.21 36.69 20.28
N PRO A 74 7.06 37.72 20.45
CA PRO A 74 8.31 37.58 21.20
C PRO A 74 8.04 37.17 22.65
N ILE A 75 8.75 36.17 23.14
CA ILE A 75 8.72 35.66 24.52
C ILE A 75 9.98 36.22 25.21
N ARG A 76 9.81 37.17 26.14
CA ARG A 76 10.93 37.81 26.84
C ARG A 76 11.61 36.83 27.81
N PRO A 77 12.88 37.09 28.21
CA PRO A 77 13.51 36.36 29.31
C PRO A 77 12.59 36.28 30.55
N GLY A 78 12.43 35.06 31.09
CA GLY A 78 11.55 34.74 32.21
C GLY A 78 10.06 34.69 31.87
N GLU A 79 9.64 34.99 30.64
CA GLU A 79 8.24 34.95 30.24
C GLU A 79 7.82 33.54 29.88
N LYS A 80 6.57 33.20 30.24
CA LYS A 80 5.94 31.91 29.91
C LYS A 80 5.20 31.96 28.57
N THR A 81 5.18 30.84 27.90
CA THR A 81 4.42 30.60 26.66
C THR A 81 3.74 29.25 26.70
N THR A 82 2.80 29.03 25.80
CA THR A 82 2.08 27.77 25.71
C THR A 82 2.08 27.24 24.28
N VAL A 83 2.14 25.91 24.18
CA VAL A 83 1.91 25.16 22.93
C VAL A 83 0.79 24.15 23.22
N LYS A 84 -0.39 24.38 22.63
CA LYS A 84 -1.50 23.41 22.71
C LYS A 84 -1.34 22.42 21.57
N VAL A 85 -1.33 21.14 21.90
CA VAL A 85 -1.20 20.04 20.95
C VAL A 85 -2.51 19.26 20.95
N THR A 86 -3.11 19.09 19.78
CA THR A 86 -4.33 18.30 19.58
C THR A 86 -4.02 17.07 18.75
N PHE A 87 -4.36 15.91 19.27
CA PHE A 87 -4.20 14.62 18.60
C PHE A 87 -5.56 14.05 18.20
N ASP A 88 -5.68 13.54 16.97
CA ASP A 88 -6.86 12.86 16.46
C ASP A 88 -6.65 11.35 16.48
N PRO A 89 -7.35 10.57 17.34
CA PRO A 89 -7.20 9.14 17.45
C PRO A 89 -7.95 8.36 16.36
N ALA A 90 -8.80 9.00 15.55
CA ALA A 90 -9.65 8.33 14.58
C ALA A 90 -8.83 7.54 13.55
N ASN A 91 -9.15 6.26 13.36
CA ASN A 91 -8.46 5.31 12.48
C ASN A 91 -6.96 5.11 12.80
N ARG A 92 -6.59 5.23 14.10
CA ARG A 92 -5.19 5.10 14.57
C ARG A 92 -5.09 4.23 15.83
N PRO A 93 -5.61 2.99 15.81
CA PRO A 93 -5.53 2.12 16.97
C PRO A 93 -4.10 1.70 17.28
N GLY A 94 -3.84 1.45 18.56
CA GLY A 94 -2.55 0.99 19.06
C GLY A 94 -1.75 2.09 19.75
N ALA A 95 -0.55 1.73 20.20
CA ALA A 95 0.36 2.64 20.88
C ALA A 95 0.93 3.69 19.93
N PHE A 96 1.04 4.91 20.41
CA PHE A 96 1.65 6.00 19.65
C PHE A 96 2.62 6.81 20.50
N THR A 97 3.66 7.32 19.83
CA THR A 97 4.56 8.36 20.32
C THR A 97 4.79 9.33 19.18
N LYS A 98 4.58 10.63 19.43
CA LYS A 98 4.74 11.69 18.45
C LYS A 98 5.61 12.79 19.03
N GLU A 99 6.63 13.15 18.27
CA GLU A 99 7.51 14.26 18.59
C GLU A 99 7.13 15.49 17.78
N LEU A 100 7.21 16.66 18.44
CA LEU A 100 6.98 17.95 17.86
C LEU A 100 8.21 18.81 18.06
N GLY A 101 8.86 19.20 16.98
CA GLY A 101 10.00 20.12 17.02
C GLY A 101 9.51 21.56 17.09
N VAL A 102 9.90 22.28 18.13
CA VAL A 102 9.65 23.73 18.28
C VAL A 102 10.82 24.50 17.67
N TYR A 103 10.54 25.33 16.67
CA TYR A 103 11.55 26.09 15.95
C TYR A 103 11.42 27.59 16.20
N SER A 104 12.55 28.27 16.45
CA SER A 104 12.61 29.71 16.58
C SER A 104 12.61 30.43 15.23
N SER A 105 12.46 31.77 15.26
CA SER A 105 12.58 32.64 14.08
C SER A 105 13.95 32.53 13.37
N GLU A 106 14.97 32.08 14.08
CA GLU A 106 16.30 31.77 13.51
C GLU A 106 16.36 30.40 12.82
N ARG A 107 15.21 29.69 12.72
CA ARG A 107 15.09 28.31 12.17
C ARG A 107 15.91 27.27 12.95
N LYS A 108 16.22 27.54 14.22
CA LYS A 108 16.84 26.59 15.13
C LYS A 108 15.78 25.84 15.91
N LYS A 109 15.97 24.53 16.08
CA LYS A 109 15.12 23.74 16.99
C LYS A 109 15.48 24.10 18.42
N VAL A 110 14.53 24.72 19.15
CA VAL A 110 14.74 25.23 20.50
C VAL A 110 14.12 24.33 21.59
N ALA A 111 13.21 23.43 21.20
CA ALA A 111 12.66 22.41 22.09
C ALA A 111 12.10 21.23 21.28
N THR A 112 11.91 20.10 21.95
CA THR A 112 11.12 18.97 21.47
C THR A 112 10.02 18.71 22.50
N LEU A 113 8.77 18.57 22.03
CA LEU A 113 7.63 18.15 22.84
C LEU A 113 7.25 16.74 22.41
N THR A 114 6.84 15.91 23.34
CA THR A 114 6.43 14.54 23.07
C THR A 114 5.03 14.30 23.59
N ILE A 115 4.18 13.71 22.77
CA ILE A 115 2.92 13.12 23.21
C ILE A 115 2.94 11.63 22.96
N ARG A 116 2.36 10.87 23.88
CA ARG A 116 2.24 9.41 23.76
C ARG A 116 0.93 8.93 24.34
N GLY A 117 0.60 7.68 24.07
CA GLY A 117 -0.60 7.02 24.57
C GLY A 117 -0.88 5.73 23.83
N ASN A 118 -2.03 5.15 24.11
CA ASN A 118 -2.54 3.96 23.43
C ASN A 118 -3.99 4.17 23.02
N VAL A 119 -4.30 3.98 21.73
CA VAL A 119 -5.66 4.11 21.20
C VAL A 119 -6.35 2.75 21.17
N THR A 120 -7.42 2.58 21.95
CA THR A 120 -8.28 1.40 21.85
C THR A 120 -9.18 1.52 20.63
N PRO A 121 -9.16 0.51 19.71
CA PRO A 121 -9.96 0.54 18.51
C PRO A 121 -11.45 0.52 18.83
N ARG A 122 -12.28 1.14 17.99
CA ARG A 122 -13.71 0.92 18.00
C ARG A 122 -14.07 -0.41 17.34
N MET A 123 -15.18 -0.96 17.73
CA MET A 123 -15.75 -2.07 16.96
C MET A 123 -16.26 -1.52 15.63
N LYS A 124 -15.87 -2.17 14.55
CA LYS A 124 -16.40 -1.90 13.22
C LYS A 124 -17.79 -2.52 13.08
N SER A 125 -18.68 -1.84 12.39
CA SER A 125 -19.98 -2.41 12.06
C SER A 125 -19.84 -3.55 11.04
N THR A 126 -20.87 -4.35 10.89
CA THR A 126 -20.89 -5.43 9.88
C THR A 126 -20.75 -4.85 8.46
N GLU A 127 -21.35 -3.68 8.19
CA GLU A 127 -21.26 -3.00 6.90
C GLU A 127 -19.83 -2.49 6.61
N GLU A 128 -19.09 -2.12 7.64
CA GLU A 128 -17.69 -1.69 7.50
C GLU A 128 -16.73 -2.87 7.32
N LEU A 129 -17.01 -4.03 7.92
CA LEU A 129 -16.23 -5.25 7.75
C LEU A 129 -16.54 -5.94 6.41
N TYR A 130 -17.79 -5.84 5.97
CA TYR A 130 -18.32 -6.47 4.75
C TYR A 130 -19.02 -5.43 3.88
N PRO A 131 -18.27 -4.52 3.23
CA PRO A 131 -18.83 -3.36 2.52
C PRO A 131 -19.61 -3.71 1.26
N VAL A 132 -19.36 -4.89 0.67
CA VAL A 132 -20.01 -5.28 -0.58
C VAL A 132 -21.35 -5.97 -0.29
N ASP A 133 -22.44 -5.42 -0.78
CA ASP A 133 -23.77 -6.06 -0.77
C ASP A 133 -23.88 -7.00 -1.97
N ALA A 134 -23.97 -8.30 -1.70
CA ALA A 134 -24.12 -9.33 -2.72
C ALA A 134 -25.60 -9.76 -2.95
N GLY A 135 -26.53 -9.04 -2.33
CA GLY A 135 -27.98 -9.32 -2.41
C GLY A 135 -28.45 -10.37 -1.41
N GLY A 136 -29.77 -10.42 -1.18
CA GLY A 136 -30.40 -11.41 -0.32
C GLY A 136 -29.98 -11.36 1.16
N GLY A 137 -29.31 -10.30 1.60
CA GLY A 137 -28.74 -10.15 2.94
C GLY A 137 -27.30 -10.68 3.07
N LEU A 138 -26.70 -11.19 2.01
CA LEU A 138 -25.27 -11.55 1.99
C LEU A 138 -24.41 -10.32 1.77
N ARG A 139 -23.44 -10.12 2.63
CA ARG A 139 -22.40 -9.11 2.48
C ARG A 139 -21.02 -9.76 2.41
N LEU A 140 -20.11 -9.18 1.63
CA LEU A 140 -18.75 -9.67 1.42
C LEU A 140 -17.72 -8.60 1.82
N SER A 141 -16.56 -9.03 2.29
CA SER A 141 -15.45 -8.14 2.62
C SER A 141 -14.80 -7.52 1.36
N THR A 142 -14.79 -8.26 0.27
CA THR A 142 -14.28 -7.86 -1.05
C THR A 142 -14.86 -8.78 -2.13
N THR A 143 -14.81 -8.35 -3.37
CA THR A 143 -15.10 -9.19 -4.56
C THR A 143 -13.86 -9.39 -5.42
N LEU A 144 -12.71 -8.85 -5.02
CA LEU A 144 -11.46 -8.95 -5.77
C LEU A 144 -10.40 -9.65 -4.93
N ASN A 145 -9.81 -10.70 -5.48
CA ASN A 145 -8.61 -11.35 -4.98
C ASN A 145 -7.51 -11.26 -6.04
N ALA A 146 -6.39 -10.68 -5.67
CA ALA A 146 -5.23 -10.55 -6.52
C ALA A 146 -4.05 -11.29 -5.89
N PHE A 147 -3.61 -12.35 -6.58
CA PHE A 147 -2.34 -13.00 -6.29
C PHE A 147 -1.28 -12.39 -7.19
N SER A 148 -0.08 -12.11 -6.67
CA SER A 148 1.01 -11.55 -7.47
C SER A 148 1.51 -12.59 -8.47
N TYR A 149 2.54 -13.33 -8.13
CA TYR A 149 3.15 -14.35 -8.99
C TYR A 149 2.91 -15.74 -8.39
N ILE A 150 2.55 -16.68 -9.28
CA ILE A 150 2.27 -18.07 -8.92
C ILE A 150 3.22 -18.98 -9.70
N ARG A 151 3.96 -19.82 -9.01
CA ARG A 151 4.90 -20.76 -9.61
C ARG A 151 4.31 -22.17 -9.68
N PRO A 152 4.66 -22.96 -10.68
CA PRO A 152 4.28 -24.37 -10.72
C PRO A 152 4.63 -25.09 -9.42
N GLY A 153 3.70 -25.87 -8.88
CA GLY A 153 3.81 -26.56 -7.60
C GLY A 153 3.57 -25.70 -6.36
N GLN A 154 3.40 -24.40 -6.50
CA GLN A 154 3.07 -23.49 -5.40
C GLN A 154 1.56 -23.30 -5.29
N GLN A 155 1.00 -23.56 -4.13
CA GLN A 155 -0.36 -23.16 -3.80
C GLN A 155 -0.36 -21.77 -3.20
N VAL A 156 -1.22 -20.90 -3.72
CA VAL A 156 -1.53 -19.59 -3.12
C VAL A 156 -3.00 -19.57 -2.75
N GLN A 157 -3.34 -18.96 -1.61
CA GLN A 157 -4.71 -18.95 -1.11
C GLN A 157 -5.07 -17.60 -0.49
N SER A 158 -6.36 -17.28 -0.49
CA SER A 158 -6.94 -16.09 0.13
C SER A 158 -8.33 -16.42 0.65
N ALA A 159 -8.83 -15.58 1.55
CA ALA A 159 -10.15 -15.70 2.13
C ALA A 159 -10.95 -14.41 1.89
N ILE A 160 -12.21 -14.56 1.44
CA ILE A 160 -13.19 -13.50 1.32
C ILE A 160 -14.15 -13.66 2.49
N GLY A 161 -14.16 -12.70 3.40
CA GLY A 161 -15.09 -12.71 4.51
C GLY A 161 -16.52 -12.51 4.02
N TYR A 162 -17.48 -13.20 4.66
CA TYR A 162 -18.90 -12.99 4.44
C TYR A 162 -19.66 -12.77 5.75
N ALA A 163 -20.83 -12.14 5.63
CA ALA A 163 -21.82 -12.03 6.70
C ALA A 163 -23.23 -12.15 6.14
N ASN A 164 -24.09 -12.93 6.82
CA ASN A 164 -25.51 -12.92 6.57
C ASN A 164 -26.20 -11.90 7.49
N THR A 165 -26.60 -10.78 6.93
CA THR A 165 -27.30 -9.71 7.65
C THR A 165 -28.83 -9.86 7.60
N SER A 166 -29.34 -10.91 6.96
CA SER A 166 -30.77 -11.20 6.94
C SER A 166 -31.22 -11.93 8.19
N GLY A 167 -32.53 -11.90 8.48
CA GLY A 167 -33.13 -12.63 9.59
C GLY A 167 -33.41 -14.12 9.30
N LYS A 168 -32.91 -14.67 8.20
CA LYS A 168 -33.15 -16.07 7.78
C LYS A 168 -31.89 -16.75 7.30
N THR A 169 -31.88 -18.08 7.28
CA THR A 169 -30.84 -18.85 6.59
C THR A 169 -30.91 -18.57 5.09
N ILE A 170 -29.79 -18.29 4.46
CA ILE A 170 -29.64 -18.06 3.03
C ILE A 170 -28.83 -19.19 2.40
N ARG A 171 -29.12 -19.50 1.13
CA ARG A 171 -28.35 -20.47 0.35
C ARG A 171 -27.40 -19.74 -0.61
N LEU A 172 -26.12 -20.03 -0.47
CA LEU A 172 -25.06 -19.48 -1.33
C LEU A 172 -24.76 -20.44 -2.47
N GLU A 173 -24.71 -19.90 -3.70
CA GLU A 173 -24.25 -20.59 -4.90
C GLU A 173 -23.25 -19.70 -5.63
N LEU A 174 -22.11 -20.26 -6.03
CA LEU A 174 -21.07 -19.60 -6.82
C LEU A 174 -21.01 -20.27 -8.19
N ARG A 175 -21.35 -19.52 -9.25
CA ARG A 175 -21.36 -20.03 -10.63
C ARG A 175 -20.18 -19.45 -11.42
N PRO A 176 -19.37 -20.29 -12.07
CA PRO A 176 -18.30 -19.80 -12.93
C PRO A 176 -18.88 -18.99 -14.11
N LEU A 177 -18.39 -17.74 -14.28
CA LEU A 177 -18.56 -16.90 -15.45
C LEU A 177 -17.32 -16.99 -16.35
N GLU A 178 -16.15 -17.11 -15.74
CA GLU A 178 -14.86 -17.28 -16.39
C GLU A 178 -14.03 -18.25 -15.55
N SER A 179 -13.30 -19.16 -16.20
CA SER A 179 -12.51 -20.16 -15.49
C SER A 179 -11.17 -20.42 -16.17
N SER A 180 -10.10 -20.33 -15.39
CA SER A 180 -8.76 -20.82 -15.76
C SER A 180 -8.63 -22.34 -15.66
N GLY A 181 -9.52 -23.01 -14.97
CA GLY A 181 -9.45 -24.42 -14.61
C GLY A 181 -8.51 -24.74 -13.44
N LEU A 182 -7.91 -23.72 -12.82
CA LEU A 182 -6.92 -23.88 -11.75
C LEU A 182 -7.40 -23.36 -10.37
N LEU A 183 -8.56 -22.67 -10.34
CA LEU A 183 -9.13 -22.13 -9.10
C LEU A 183 -9.87 -23.23 -8.33
N THR A 184 -9.52 -23.39 -7.07
CA THR A 184 -10.31 -24.15 -6.09
C THR A 184 -11.04 -23.20 -5.17
N VAL A 185 -12.34 -23.45 -4.95
CA VAL A 185 -13.19 -22.63 -4.08
C VAL A 185 -13.83 -23.50 -3.02
N THR A 186 -13.73 -23.07 -1.77
CA THR A 186 -14.42 -23.67 -0.63
C THR A 186 -15.33 -22.61 0.01
N ALA A 187 -16.64 -22.86 -0.02
CA ALA A 187 -17.66 -21.98 0.51
C ALA A 187 -18.76 -22.79 1.20
N PRO A 188 -19.44 -22.23 2.22
CA PRO A 188 -20.66 -22.87 2.78
C PRO A 188 -21.78 -22.84 1.74
N ARG A 189 -22.64 -23.83 1.79
CA ARG A 189 -23.88 -23.86 0.97
C ARG A 189 -25.03 -23.09 1.61
N GLU A 190 -25.08 -23.09 2.92
CA GLU A 190 -26.09 -22.43 3.75
C GLU A 190 -25.37 -21.56 4.79
N ILE A 191 -25.91 -20.39 5.06
CA ILE A 191 -25.37 -19.42 6.01
C ILE A 191 -26.53 -18.98 6.92
N ALA A 192 -26.39 -19.26 8.22
CA ALA A 192 -27.40 -18.94 9.22
C ALA A 192 -27.57 -17.42 9.43
N PRO A 193 -28.69 -16.95 10.02
CA PRO A 193 -28.85 -15.53 10.36
C PRO A 193 -27.72 -15.03 11.27
N GLY A 194 -27.09 -13.92 10.92
CA GLY A 194 -25.99 -13.31 11.67
C GLY A 194 -24.66 -14.07 11.58
N GLU A 195 -24.60 -15.17 10.86
CA GLU A 195 -23.36 -15.93 10.68
C GLU A 195 -22.35 -15.13 9.86
N GLN A 196 -21.09 -15.21 10.30
CA GLN A 196 -19.92 -14.66 9.62
C GLN A 196 -18.90 -15.76 9.40
N GLY A 197 -18.20 -15.71 8.28
CA GLY A 197 -17.20 -16.72 7.92
C GLY A 197 -16.38 -16.33 6.70
N SER A 198 -15.84 -17.34 6.00
CA SER A 198 -14.97 -17.11 4.84
C SER A 198 -15.30 -18.01 3.67
N ILE A 199 -15.24 -17.46 2.47
CA ILE A 199 -15.10 -18.17 1.21
C ILE A 199 -13.60 -18.24 0.92
N ASN A 200 -13.05 -19.45 0.87
CA ASN A 200 -11.63 -19.64 0.58
C ASN A 200 -11.43 -19.91 -0.91
N VAL A 201 -10.46 -19.22 -1.49
CA VAL A 201 -10.05 -19.38 -2.89
C VAL A 201 -8.57 -19.71 -2.95
N ALA A 202 -8.20 -20.65 -3.80
CA ALA A 202 -6.82 -21.07 -3.97
C ALA A 202 -6.49 -21.36 -5.42
N TYR A 203 -5.31 -20.94 -5.88
CA TYR A 203 -4.70 -21.39 -7.11
C TYR A 203 -3.59 -22.41 -6.84
N LEU A 204 -3.56 -23.44 -7.65
CA LEU A 204 -2.43 -24.36 -7.76
C LEU A 204 -2.15 -24.61 -9.23
N ILE A 205 -0.99 -24.17 -9.73
CA ILE A 205 -0.49 -24.52 -11.06
C ILE A 205 0.22 -25.88 -10.93
N PRO A 206 -0.21 -26.95 -11.62
CA PRO A 206 0.48 -28.23 -11.59
C PRO A 206 1.90 -28.13 -12.14
N GLU A 207 2.85 -28.85 -11.55
CA GLU A 207 4.23 -28.93 -12.07
C GLU A 207 4.29 -29.58 -13.45
N THR A 208 3.39 -30.53 -13.69
CA THR A 208 3.32 -31.31 -14.93
C THR A 208 2.62 -30.58 -16.08
N ASP A 209 1.83 -29.54 -15.76
CA ASP A 209 1.13 -28.68 -16.74
C ASP A 209 1.27 -27.22 -16.35
N PRO A 210 2.45 -26.60 -16.49
CA PRO A 210 2.69 -25.23 -16.09
C PRO A 210 1.89 -24.24 -16.95
N ARG A 211 1.25 -23.30 -16.30
CA ARG A 211 0.51 -22.20 -16.94
C ARG A 211 1.21 -20.87 -16.67
N TYR A 212 1.42 -20.11 -17.74
CA TYR A 212 2.12 -18.83 -17.72
C TYR A 212 1.21 -17.70 -18.17
N GLY A 213 1.48 -16.49 -17.68
CA GLY A 213 0.66 -15.32 -17.96
C GLY A 213 -0.51 -15.19 -17.01
N THR A 214 -1.53 -14.41 -17.41
CA THR A 214 -2.67 -14.08 -16.59
C THR A 214 -3.60 -15.28 -16.37
N LEU A 215 -3.83 -15.61 -15.11
CA LEU A 215 -4.90 -16.50 -14.67
C LEU A 215 -6.03 -15.62 -14.19
N ARG A 216 -7.24 -15.87 -14.69
CA ARG A 216 -8.43 -15.12 -14.27
C ARG A 216 -9.62 -16.05 -14.16
N ASP A 217 -10.30 -15.94 -13.03
CA ASP A 217 -11.56 -16.64 -12.73
C ASP A 217 -12.57 -15.62 -12.22
N ALA A 218 -13.81 -15.76 -12.64
CA ALA A 218 -14.93 -14.96 -12.16
C ALA A 218 -16.10 -15.86 -11.79
N LEU A 219 -16.63 -15.64 -10.59
CA LEU A 219 -17.72 -16.42 -10.02
C LEU A 219 -18.92 -15.50 -9.74
N GLU A 220 -20.04 -15.72 -10.41
CA GLU A 220 -21.30 -15.05 -10.08
C GLU A 220 -21.77 -15.49 -8.70
N VAL A 221 -22.11 -14.53 -7.85
CA VAL A 221 -22.67 -14.77 -6.53
C VAL A 221 -24.20 -14.84 -6.64
N ARG A 222 -24.77 -15.93 -6.18
CA ARG A 222 -26.23 -16.11 -6.13
C ARG A 222 -26.66 -16.45 -4.70
N VAL A 223 -27.69 -15.77 -4.26
CA VAL A 223 -28.31 -15.98 -2.95
C VAL A 223 -29.76 -16.42 -3.16
N ASP A 224 -30.15 -17.58 -2.63
CA ASP A 224 -31.47 -18.19 -2.83
C ASP A 224 -31.86 -18.27 -4.33
N GLY A 225 -30.87 -18.59 -5.18
CA GLY A 225 -31.02 -18.69 -6.64
C GLY A 225 -31.09 -17.37 -7.41
N ARG A 226 -31.00 -16.21 -6.73
CA ARG A 226 -31.05 -14.87 -7.32
C ARG A 226 -29.66 -14.22 -7.33
N THR A 227 -29.41 -13.34 -8.27
CA THR A 227 -28.18 -12.52 -8.33
C THR A 227 -28.54 -11.04 -8.45
N ASN A 228 -27.68 -10.17 -7.92
CA ASN A 228 -27.70 -8.71 -8.17
C ASN A 228 -26.58 -8.26 -9.11
N GLY A 229 -25.93 -9.22 -9.80
CA GLY A 229 -24.78 -8.96 -10.67
C GLY A 229 -23.43 -8.98 -9.97
N THR A 230 -23.38 -9.24 -8.65
CA THR A 230 -22.10 -9.35 -7.94
C THR A 230 -21.32 -10.58 -8.43
N ALA A 231 -20.06 -10.39 -8.77
CA ALA A 231 -19.14 -11.46 -9.11
C ALA A 231 -17.83 -11.34 -8.30
N ILE A 232 -17.37 -12.47 -7.79
CA ILE A 232 -16.04 -12.59 -7.18
C ILE A 232 -15.04 -12.83 -8.31
N VAL A 233 -14.05 -11.94 -8.44
CA VAL A 233 -12.98 -12.05 -9.42
C VAL A 233 -11.69 -12.41 -8.69
N THR A 234 -11.05 -13.47 -9.15
CA THR A 234 -9.74 -13.91 -8.68
C THR A 234 -8.77 -13.91 -9.85
N HIS A 235 -7.60 -13.32 -9.69
CA HIS A 235 -6.57 -13.32 -10.72
C HIS A 235 -5.18 -13.47 -10.13
N GLY A 236 -4.23 -13.92 -10.96
CA GLY A 236 -2.82 -14.05 -10.65
C GLY A 236 -1.99 -14.15 -11.92
N ILE A 237 -0.69 -14.20 -11.80
CA ILE A 237 0.23 -14.31 -12.94
C ILE A 237 1.07 -15.56 -12.73
N GLY A 238 0.88 -16.55 -13.62
CA GLY A 238 1.73 -17.74 -13.70
C GLY A 238 3.11 -17.37 -14.23
N ILE A 239 4.16 -17.72 -13.49
CA ILE A 239 5.56 -17.46 -13.86
C ILE A 239 6.40 -18.73 -13.74
N ASP A 240 7.60 -18.72 -14.35
CA ASP A 240 8.56 -19.80 -14.20
C ASP A 240 9.01 -19.99 -12.75
N ARG A 241 9.45 -21.20 -12.43
CA ARG A 241 10.26 -21.43 -11.24
C ARG A 241 11.53 -20.59 -11.36
N ALA A 242 11.81 -19.77 -10.37
CA ALA A 242 13.15 -19.25 -10.19
C ALA A 242 14.03 -20.44 -9.77
N GLU A 243 14.95 -20.86 -10.61
CA GLU A 243 15.98 -21.79 -10.18
C GLU A 243 16.77 -21.14 -9.04
N ALA A 244 16.91 -21.84 -7.92
CA ALA A 244 17.72 -21.38 -6.79
C ALA A 244 19.16 -21.14 -7.33
N GLY A 245 19.58 -19.86 -7.36
CA GLY A 245 20.92 -19.47 -7.83
C GLY A 245 20.99 -18.77 -9.20
N THR A 246 19.90 -18.67 -9.98
CA THR A 246 19.92 -17.99 -11.29
C THR A 246 19.76 -16.47 -11.25
N GLY A 247 19.68 -15.86 -10.08
CA GLY A 247 19.92 -14.41 -9.89
C GLY A 247 21.42 -14.03 -10.00
N GLY A 248 22.27 -15.00 -10.33
CA GLY A 248 23.71 -14.84 -10.52
C GLY A 248 24.10 -14.60 -11.98
N GLN A 249 25.41 -14.71 -12.26
CA GLN A 249 26.05 -14.38 -13.52
C GLN A 249 25.55 -15.15 -14.77
N ASN A 250 24.66 -16.14 -14.62
CA ASN A 250 24.12 -16.99 -15.71
C ASN A 250 22.59 -16.93 -15.82
N ALA A 251 22.01 -15.74 -15.93
CA ALA A 251 20.56 -15.57 -16.11
C ALA A 251 20.24 -14.87 -17.44
N PRO A 252 19.09 -15.15 -18.07
CA PRO A 252 18.59 -14.34 -19.16
C PRO A 252 18.18 -12.96 -18.63
N LYS A 253 18.35 -11.92 -19.44
CA LYS A 253 17.94 -10.55 -19.10
C LYS A 253 17.22 -9.93 -20.28
N ALA A 254 15.89 -9.86 -20.19
CA ALA A 254 15.07 -9.23 -21.19
C ALA A 254 15.19 -7.71 -21.16
N GLN A 255 15.32 -7.08 -22.31
CA GLN A 255 15.31 -5.65 -22.49
C GLN A 255 14.47 -5.29 -23.72
N ILE A 256 13.52 -4.35 -23.54
CA ILE A 256 12.75 -3.71 -24.59
C ILE A 256 13.07 -2.22 -24.51
N ILE A 257 13.62 -1.64 -25.59
CA ILE A 257 14.00 -0.22 -25.62
C ILE A 257 12.73 0.62 -25.78
N GLU A 258 11.87 0.26 -26.73
CA GLU A 258 10.59 0.91 -26.99
C GLU A 258 9.49 0.25 -26.16
N ASN A 259 9.33 0.61 -24.89
CA ASN A 259 8.27 0.10 -24.03
C ASN A 259 6.89 0.71 -24.33
N ILE A 260 6.82 1.75 -25.18
CA ILE A 260 5.59 2.36 -25.67
C ILE A 260 5.67 2.49 -27.19
N ILE A 261 4.76 1.80 -27.89
CA ILE A 261 4.66 1.86 -29.33
C ILE A 261 3.49 2.76 -29.70
N LYS A 262 3.78 3.90 -30.34
CA LYS A 262 2.77 4.90 -30.73
C LYS A 262 2.30 4.65 -32.16
N PHE A 263 1.02 4.44 -32.36
CA PHE A 263 0.40 4.34 -33.69
C PHE A 263 -0.12 5.70 -34.19
N GLY A 264 -0.20 6.72 -33.30
CA GLY A 264 -0.83 8.01 -33.62
C GLY A 264 -2.36 7.90 -33.68
N PRO A 265 -3.04 8.90 -34.26
CA PRO A 265 -4.49 8.83 -34.47
C PRO A 265 -4.82 7.73 -35.48
N VAL A 266 -5.56 6.72 -35.03
CA VAL A 266 -6.06 5.61 -35.87
C VAL A 266 -7.55 5.82 -36.09
N LYS A 267 -7.98 6.02 -37.34
CA LYS A 267 -9.41 6.17 -37.68
C LYS A 267 -10.07 4.78 -37.69
N HIS A 268 -11.30 4.71 -37.23
CA HIS A 268 -12.13 3.51 -37.36
C HIS A 268 -12.30 3.16 -38.85
N GLY A 269 -12.24 1.89 -39.22
CA GLY A 269 -12.27 1.44 -40.60
C GLY A 269 -10.98 1.67 -41.41
N ALA A 270 -9.92 2.22 -40.80
CA ALA A 270 -8.65 2.36 -41.49
C ALA A 270 -7.95 1.00 -41.67
N PRO A 271 -7.04 0.86 -42.66
CA PRO A 271 -6.21 -0.34 -42.78
C PRO A 271 -5.42 -0.61 -41.52
N ARG A 272 -5.21 -1.90 -41.27
CA ARG A 272 -4.35 -2.37 -40.14
C ARG A 272 -3.01 -1.64 -40.20
N GLN A 273 -2.60 -1.11 -39.05
CA GLN A 273 -1.32 -0.44 -38.91
C GLN A 273 -0.31 -1.35 -38.24
N GLU A 274 0.93 -1.32 -38.71
CA GLU A 274 2.02 -2.13 -38.16
C GLU A 274 3.18 -1.26 -37.68
N ARG A 275 3.85 -1.72 -36.64
CA ARG A 275 5.10 -1.20 -36.09
C ARG A 275 5.97 -2.37 -35.67
N THR A 276 7.23 -2.11 -35.39
CA THR A 276 8.16 -3.11 -34.85
C THR A 276 8.69 -2.68 -33.50
N PHE A 277 9.07 -3.66 -32.70
CA PHE A 277 9.85 -3.46 -31.49
C PHE A 277 10.90 -4.57 -31.38
N THR A 278 11.94 -4.31 -30.62
CA THR A 278 13.03 -5.25 -30.44
C THR A 278 13.10 -5.71 -28.99
N LEU A 279 13.01 -7.05 -28.80
CA LEU A 279 13.26 -7.71 -27.54
C LEU A 279 14.68 -8.27 -27.56
N SER A 280 15.54 -7.76 -26.70
CA SER A 280 16.94 -8.16 -26.59
C SER A 280 17.16 -8.99 -25.33
N ASN A 281 18.00 -9.99 -25.43
CA ASN A 281 18.53 -10.73 -24.29
C ASN A 281 19.94 -10.23 -23.96
N THR A 282 20.07 -9.35 -22.99
CA THR A 282 21.37 -8.82 -22.53
C THR A 282 22.00 -9.68 -21.42
N GLY A 283 21.37 -10.81 -21.09
CA GLY A 283 21.89 -11.78 -20.14
C GLY A 283 22.84 -12.78 -20.74
N SER A 284 23.30 -13.73 -19.94
CA SER A 284 24.27 -14.79 -20.31
C SER A 284 23.65 -16.16 -20.55
N ALA A 285 22.33 -16.32 -20.29
CA ALA A 285 21.56 -17.52 -20.59
C ALA A 285 20.50 -17.26 -21.66
N GLU A 286 19.97 -18.28 -22.29
CA GLU A 286 18.89 -18.17 -23.27
C GLU A 286 17.61 -17.65 -22.64
N LEU A 287 16.99 -16.64 -23.26
CA LEU A 287 15.69 -16.08 -22.89
C LEU A 287 14.59 -16.84 -23.63
N VAL A 288 13.60 -17.34 -22.88
CA VAL A 288 12.41 -18.00 -23.43
C VAL A 288 11.17 -17.19 -23.11
N VAL A 289 10.41 -16.77 -24.11
CA VAL A 289 9.13 -16.10 -23.94
C VAL A 289 8.08 -17.12 -23.51
N ARG A 290 7.51 -16.98 -22.33
CA ARG A 290 6.57 -17.96 -21.76
C ARG A 290 5.11 -17.64 -22.11
N ALA A 291 4.75 -16.37 -22.10
CA ALA A 291 3.41 -15.91 -22.46
C ALA A 291 3.48 -14.61 -23.25
N VAL A 292 2.51 -14.43 -24.14
CA VAL A 292 2.28 -13.18 -24.86
C VAL A 292 0.78 -12.93 -24.81
N GLU A 293 0.38 -11.83 -24.18
CA GLU A 293 -1.02 -11.47 -24.01
C GLU A 293 -1.32 -10.20 -24.79
N THR A 294 -2.40 -10.22 -25.57
CA THR A 294 -2.88 -9.09 -26.35
C THR A 294 -4.38 -8.94 -26.14
N ASN A 295 -4.91 -7.74 -26.33
CA ASN A 295 -6.34 -7.57 -26.46
C ASN A 295 -6.79 -7.90 -27.91
N GLY A 296 -8.08 -8.10 -28.15
CA GLY A 296 -8.61 -8.59 -29.42
C GLY A 296 -8.30 -7.69 -30.66
N ARG A 297 -7.78 -6.46 -30.47
CA ARG A 297 -7.42 -5.52 -31.54
C ARG A 297 -5.92 -5.41 -31.78
N ILE A 298 -5.11 -6.05 -30.94
CA ILE A 298 -3.65 -6.05 -31.05
C ILE A 298 -3.18 -7.47 -31.38
N ALA A 299 -2.34 -7.60 -32.41
CA ALA A 299 -1.65 -8.83 -32.73
C ALA A 299 -0.14 -8.59 -32.79
N THR A 300 0.63 -9.63 -32.52
CA THR A 300 2.09 -9.58 -32.62
C THR A 300 2.65 -10.85 -33.21
N THR A 301 3.85 -10.76 -33.79
CA THR A 301 4.61 -11.92 -34.25
C THR A 301 5.46 -12.55 -33.15
N LEU A 302 5.54 -11.92 -31.97
CA LEU A 302 6.12 -12.56 -30.79
C LEU A 302 5.16 -13.63 -30.29
N VAL A 303 5.65 -14.84 -30.06
CA VAL A 303 4.83 -16.00 -29.67
C VAL A 303 5.42 -16.67 -28.42
N PRO A 304 4.58 -17.35 -27.62
CA PRO A 304 5.07 -18.22 -26.58
C PRO A 304 6.01 -19.29 -27.14
N GLY A 305 7.09 -19.60 -26.43
CA GLY A 305 8.13 -20.51 -26.87
C GLY A 305 9.24 -19.85 -27.67
N GLN A 306 9.12 -18.59 -28.08
CA GLN A 306 10.21 -17.87 -28.76
C GLN A 306 11.48 -17.90 -27.91
N ARG A 307 12.58 -18.32 -28.47
CA ARG A 307 13.91 -18.42 -27.84
C ARG A 307 14.81 -17.31 -28.37
N ILE A 308 15.54 -16.66 -27.49
CA ILE A 308 16.47 -15.58 -27.83
C ILE A 308 17.81 -15.92 -27.14
N PRO A 309 18.84 -16.34 -27.88
CA PRO A 309 20.14 -16.63 -27.30
C PRO A 309 20.75 -15.47 -26.55
N ALA A 310 21.67 -15.76 -25.64
CA ALA A 310 22.44 -14.74 -24.92
C ALA A 310 23.09 -13.73 -25.88
N GLY A 311 22.98 -12.45 -25.60
CA GLY A 311 23.52 -11.35 -26.42
C GLY A 311 22.80 -11.12 -27.75
N SER A 312 21.70 -11.84 -28.03
CA SER A 312 20.93 -11.74 -29.29
C SER A 312 19.64 -10.94 -29.09
N SER A 313 19.01 -10.59 -30.21
CA SER A 313 17.75 -9.84 -30.24
C SER A 313 16.76 -10.49 -31.20
N PHE A 314 15.47 -10.30 -30.93
CA PHE A 314 14.35 -10.67 -31.78
C PHE A 314 13.52 -9.41 -32.09
N THR A 315 13.30 -9.11 -33.37
CA THR A 315 12.43 -8.02 -33.80
C THR A 315 11.05 -8.58 -34.08
N ALA A 316 10.08 -8.14 -33.27
CA ALA A 316 8.67 -8.48 -33.44
C ALA A 316 7.92 -7.37 -34.17
N ARG A 317 6.89 -7.76 -34.93
CA ARG A 317 5.86 -6.82 -35.42
C ARG A 317 4.70 -6.80 -34.43
N VAL A 318 4.14 -5.63 -34.25
CA VAL A 318 2.87 -5.44 -33.57
C VAL A 318 1.93 -4.69 -34.49
N SER A 319 0.70 -5.14 -34.58
CA SER A 319 -0.33 -4.54 -35.41
C SER A 319 -1.57 -4.19 -34.61
N VAL A 320 -2.23 -3.11 -35.00
CA VAL A 320 -3.53 -2.69 -34.46
C VAL A 320 -4.57 -2.81 -35.57
N ASP A 321 -5.65 -3.49 -35.27
CA ASP A 321 -6.85 -3.52 -36.08
C ASP A 321 -7.82 -2.44 -35.64
N PRO A 322 -8.09 -1.42 -36.46
CA PRO A 322 -8.99 -0.31 -36.09
C PRO A 322 -10.46 -0.72 -35.95
N GLY A 323 -10.80 -1.93 -36.36
CA GLY A 323 -12.18 -2.42 -36.46
C GLY A 323 -12.92 -1.88 -37.68
N GLU A 324 -14.05 -2.49 -38.01
CA GLU A 324 -14.95 -2.02 -39.04
C GLU A 324 -15.75 -0.82 -38.52
N GLN A 325 -16.10 0.10 -39.42
CA GLN A 325 -16.98 1.21 -39.12
C GLN A 325 -18.42 0.68 -39.18
N ASP A 326 -19.15 0.68 -38.06
CA ASP A 326 -20.59 0.38 -37.99
C ASP A 326 -21.42 1.43 -38.72
#